data_d9c972fa1ac72b018aeea651b38904f5
#
_entry.id   d9c972fa1ac72b018aeea651b38904f5
#
_cell.length_a   1.000
_cell.length_b   1.000
_cell.length_c   1.000
_cell.angle_alpha   90.00
_cell.angle_beta   90.00
_cell.angle_gamma   90.00
#
_symmetry.space_group_name_H-M   'P 1'
#
loop_
_entity.id
_entity.type
_entity.pdbx_description
1 polymer ?
#
loop_
_entity_poly.entity_id
_entity_poly.type
_entity_poly.pdbx_seq_one_letter_code
_entity_poly.pdbx_strand_id
1 'polypeptide(L)'
;MPYRRLPNRVRALKAAVEKGEMYNVRDLAITLKTLFEARNFLHRFEAAQIYYTQCYNNQSRASRKHQMNVKTARLYISHFIQVLNLAVLRDEIKVAHKELYGLPASNTVPDLLSEAALVEWGKKIIEGEQQRTTQ
;
A
#
# COMPACT_ATOMS: atom_id res chain seq x y z
N MET A 1 14.82 6.74 14.61
CA MET A 1 14.10 7.17 13.41
C MET A 1 14.57 8.57 13.04
N PRO A 2 15.22 8.78 11.91
CA PRO A 2 15.77 10.09 11.53
C PRO A 2 14.69 11.18 11.36
N TYR A 3 13.45 10.78 11.11
CA TYR A 3 12.33 11.70 10.81
C TYR A 3 11.79 12.48 12.01
N ARG A 4 11.97 12.03 13.23
CA ARG A 4 11.53 12.79 14.42
C ARG A 4 12.33 14.07 14.66
N ARG A 5 13.53 14.20 14.08
CA ARG A 5 14.38 15.39 14.22
C ARG A 5 14.07 16.47 13.19
N LEU A 6 13.45 16.13 12.08
CA LEU A 6 13.12 17.06 10.99
C LEU A 6 12.18 18.19 11.43
N PRO A 7 11.00 17.90 12.04
CA PRO A 7 10.08 18.94 12.48
C PRO A 7 10.70 19.93 13.47
N ASN A 8 11.59 19.45 14.33
CA ASN A 8 12.26 20.31 15.31
C ASN A 8 13.28 21.26 14.63
N ARG A 9 13.98 20.79 13.60
CA ARG A 9 14.92 21.64 12.82
C ARG A 9 14.17 22.70 12.01
N VAL A 10 13.05 22.35 11.38
CA VAL A 10 12.19 23.34 10.70
C VAL A 10 11.69 24.38 11.67
N ARG A 11 11.21 23.96 12.82
CA ARG A 11 10.70 24.87 13.86
C ARG A 11 11.80 25.82 14.37
N ALA A 12 13.00 25.30 14.60
CA ALA A 12 14.14 26.11 15.03
C ALA A 12 14.54 27.13 13.97
N LEU A 13 14.61 26.72 12.69
CA LEU A 13 14.92 27.62 11.58
C LEU A 13 13.84 28.69 11.41
N LYS A 14 12.58 28.32 11.50
CA LYS A 14 11.44 29.24 11.44
C LYS A 14 11.51 30.28 12.55
N ALA A 15 11.74 29.87 13.78
CA ALA A 15 11.89 30.76 14.93
C ALA A 15 13.09 31.72 14.76
N ALA A 16 14.20 31.23 14.20
CA ALA A 16 15.38 32.07 13.93
C ALA A 16 15.10 33.12 12.86
N VAL A 17 14.40 32.76 11.77
CA VAL A 17 14.01 33.71 10.71
C VAL A 17 13.02 34.75 11.24
N GLU A 18 11.98 34.33 11.95
CA GLU A 18 10.99 35.23 12.56
C GLU A 18 11.64 36.24 13.52
N LYS A 19 12.54 35.77 14.40
CA LYS A 19 13.30 36.67 15.27
C LYS A 19 14.21 37.64 14.51
N GLY A 20 14.89 37.13 13.49
CA GLY A 20 15.73 37.97 12.65
C GLY A 20 14.96 39.09 11.95
N GLU A 21 13.69 38.88 11.62
CA GLU A 21 12.81 39.89 11.00
C GLU A 21 12.27 40.92 12.01
N MET A 22 12.23 40.60 13.28
CA MET A 22 11.71 41.48 14.34
C MET A 22 12.72 42.55 14.77
N TYR A 23 14.01 42.36 14.53
CA TYR A 23 15.08 43.27 14.94
C TYR A 23 15.61 44.11 13.80
N ASN A 24 16.12 45.30 14.13
CA ASN A 24 16.82 46.13 13.15
C ASN A 24 18.11 45.41 12.73
N VAL A 25 18.41 45.48 11.43
CA VAL A 25 19.60 44.83 10.84
C VAL A 25 20.90 45.23 11.53
N ARG A 26 20.97 46.48 12.04
CA ARG A 26 22.16 46.98 12.76
C ARG A 26 22.38 46.31 14.12
N ASP A 27 21.34 45.73 14.70
CA ASP A 27 21.37 45.04 16.00
C ASP A 27 21.53 43.54 15.88
N LEU A 28 21.54 43.01 14.65
CA LEU A 28 21.72 41.59 14.39
C LEU A 28 23.20 41.23 14.21
N ALA A 29 23.57 40.08 14.80
CA ALA A 29 24.90 39.50 14.60
C ALA A 29 25.08 38.85 13.22
N ILE A 30 24.04 38.83 12.39
CA ILE A 30 24.03 38.24 11.05
C ILE A 30 23.76 39.30 9.98
N THR A 31 24.24 39.03 8.75
CA THR A 31 24.03 39.93 7.62
C THR A 31 22.62 39.75 7.03
N LEU A 32 22.11 40.80 6.36
CA LEU A 32 20.87 40.72 5.58
C LEU A 32 20.90 39.58 4.56
N LYS A 33 22.05 39.36 3.93
CA LYS A 33 22.24 38.26 2.99
C LYS A 33 21.97 36.90 3.65
N THR A 34 22.55 36.68 4.81
CA THR A 34 22.36 35.43 5.56
C THR A 34 20.89 35.24 5.99
N LEU A 35 20.20 36.28 6.42
CA LEU A 35 18.80 36.25 6.77
C LEU A 35 17.92 35.92 5.55
N PHE A 36 18.21 36.51 4.39
CA PHE A 36 17.51 36.24 3.14
C PHE A 36 17.71 34.78 2.67
N GLU A 37 18.94 34.30 2.72
CA GLU A 37 19.28 32.91 2.40
C GLU A 37 18.57 31.93 3.35
N ALA A 38 18.53 32.23 4.63
CA ALA A 38 17.82 31.40 5.63
C ALA A 38 16.31 31.36 5.34
N ARG A 39 15.71 32.49 4.97
CA ARG A 39 14.28 32.56 4.60
C ARG A 39 13.99 31.71 3.35
N ASN A 40 14.80 31.87 2.30
CA ASN A 40 14.64 31.11 1.06
C ASN A 40 14.80 29.60 1.31
N PHE A 41 15.77 29.24 2.14
CA PHE A 41 15.98 27.85 2.53
C PHE A 41 14.78 27.30 3.32
N LEU A 42 14.21 28.08 4.25
CA LEU A 42 13.02 27.71 5.00
C LEU A 42 11.84 27.40 4.08
N HIS A 43 11.55 28.27 3.10
CA HIS A 43 10.48 28.03 2.12
C HIS A 43 10.67 26.74 1.32
N ARG A 44 11.90 26.49 0.85
CA ARG A 44 12.22 25.26 0.13
C ARG A 44 12.07 24.02 1.02
N PHE A 45 12.45 24.14 2.28
CA PHE A 45 12.38 23.06 3.23
C PHE A 45 10.93 22.72 3.63
N GLU A 46 10.10 23.73 3.86
CA GLU A 46 8.67 23.57 4.11
C GLU A 46 7.95 22.93 2.91
N ALA A 47 8.25 23.37 1.70
CA ALA A 47 7.69 22.78 0.48
C ALA A 47 8.09 21.31 0.33
N ALA A 48 9.36 20.98 0.58
CA ALA A 48 9.84 19.59 0.56
C ALA A 48 9.18 18.74 1.64
N GLN A 49 8.92 19.28 2.82
CA GLN A 49 8.22 18.57 3.91
C GLN A 49 6.77 18.29 3.56
N ILE A 50 6.05 19.23 2.96
CA ILE A 50 4.68 19.05 2.48
C ILE A 50 4.64 17.95 1.42
N TYR A 51 5.54 18.02 0.43
CA TYR A 51 5.63 17.01 -0.63
C TYR A 51 5.90 15.61 -0.07
N TYR A 52 6.85 15.49 0.85
CA TYR A 52 7.15 14.23 1.53
C TYR A 52 5.93 13.67 2.25
N THR A 53 5.20 14.51 2.99
CA THR A 53 4.00 14.08 3.72
C THR A 53 2.92 13.60 2.77
N GLN A 54 2.73 14.26 1.62
CA GLN A 54 1.79 13.83 0.59
C GLN A 54 2.18 12.46 0.00
N CYS A 55 3.47 12.28 -0.35
CA CYS A 55 3.98 11.01 -0.87
C CYS A 55 3.80 9.88 0.15
N TYR A 56 4.12 10.12 1.41
CA TYR A 56 3.94 9.14 2.49
C TYR A 56 2.47 8.75 2.67
N ASN A 57 1.56 9.72 2.67
CA ASN A 57 0.12 9.47 2.79
C ASN A 57 -0.41 8.68 1.60
N ASN A 58 0.03 9.00 0.38
CA ASN A 58 -0.35 8.27 -0.83
C ASN A 58 0.16 6.83 -0.80
N GLN A 59 1.40 6.61 -0.39
CA GLN A 59 1.97 5.27 -0.23
C GLN A 59 1.20 4.46 0.82
N SER A 60 0.90 5.06 1.97
CA SER A 60 0.13 4.39 3.04
C SER A 60 -1.26 4.00 2.58
N ARG A 61 -1.93 4.88 1.81
CA ARG A 61 -3.26 4.61 1.24
C ARG A 61 -3.20 3.48 0.22
N ALA A 62 -2.22 3.50 -0.69
CA ALA A 62 -2.03 2.46 -1.68
C ALA A 62 -1.73 1.10 -1.03
N SER A 63 -0.88 1.07 0.00
CA SER A 63 -0.56 -0.13 0.77
C SER A 63 -1.81 -0.72 1.46
N ARG A 64 -2.63 0.12 2.10
CA ARG A 64 -3.89 -0.34 2.71
C ARG A 64 -4.85 -0.92 1.68
N LYS A 65 -5.01 -0.26 0.54
CA LYS A 65 -5.87 -0.74 -0.56
C LYS A 65 -5.37 -2.08 -1.10
N HIS A 66 -4.06 -2.22 -1.28
CA HIS A 66 -3.44 -3.47 -1.72
C HIS A 66 -3.71 -4.61 -0.71
N GLN A 67 -3.49 -4.37 0.58
CA GLN A 67 -3.77 -5.37 1.63
C GLN A 67 -5.25 -5.79 1.66
N MET A 68 -6.18 -4.84 1.47
CA MET A 68 -7.60 -5.14 1.36
C MET A 68 -7.90 -6.02 0.14
N ASN A 69 -7.32 -5.71 -1.02
CA ASN A 69 -7.49 -6.49 -2.24
C ASN A 69 -6.96 -7.92 -2.07
N VAL A 70 -5.79 -8.09 -1.46
CA VAL A 70 -5.20 -9.40 -1.16
C VAL A 70 -6.12 -10.22 -0.23
N LYS A 71 -6.63 -9.59 0.83
CA LYS A 71 -7.57 -10.22 1.76
C LYS A 71 -8.86 -10.66 1.06
N THR A 72 -9.41 -9.78 0.23
CA THR A 72 -10.64 -10.05 -0.54
C THR A 72 -10.43 -11.17 -1.55
N ALA A 73 -9.34 -11.15 -2.30
CA ALA A 73 -9.00 -12.21 -3.25
C ALA A 73 -8.88 -13.57 -2.56
N ARG A 74 -8.18 -13.62 -1.42
CA ARG A 74 -8.06 -14.85 -0.61
C ARG A 74 -9.42 -15.39 -0.18
N LEU A 75 -10.30 -14.51 0.28
CA LEU A 75 -11.65 -14.88 0.70
C LEU A 75 -12.45 -15.48 -0.46
N TYR A 76 -12.49 -14.82 -1.60
CA TYR A 76 -13.26 -15.30 -2.75
C TYR A 76 -12.72 -16.61 -3.33
N ILE A 77 -11.39 -16.73 -3.46
CA ILE A 77 -10.74 -17.94 -3.98
C ILE A 77 -11.03 -19.12 -3.04
N SER A 78 -10.83 -18.97 -1.74
CA SER A 78 -11.09 -20.04 -0.77
C SER A 78 -12.57 -20.41 -0.72
N HIS A 79 -13.46 -19.43 -0.79
CA HIS A 79 -14.91 -19.67 -0.80
C HIS A 79 -15.33 -20.43 -2.06
N PHE A 80 -14.85 -20.02 -3.24
CA PHE A 80 -15.14 -20.73 -4.48
C PHE A 80 -14.75 -22.21 -4.39
N ILE A 81 -13.54 -22.50 -3.93
CA ILE A 81 -13.04 -23.87 -3.80
C ILE A 81 -13.89 -24.69 -2.80
N GLN A 82 -14.27 -24.08 -1.69
CA GLN A 82 -15.15 -24.74 -0.70
C GLN A 82 -16.53 -25.05 -1.29
N VAL A 83 -17.12 -24.09 -2.01
CA VAL A 83 -18.43 -24.29 -2.66
C VAL A 83 -18.35 -25.39 -3.73
N LEU A 84 -17.26 -25.39 -4.54
CA LEU A 84 -17.02 -26.44 -5.52
C LEU A 84 -16.89 -27.83 -4.85
N ASN A 85 -16.14 -27.92 -3.76
CA ASN A 85 -16.01 -29.14 -2.99
C ASN A 85 -17.36 -29.62 -2.43
N LEU A 86 -18.21 -28.71 -1.95
CA LEU A 86 -19.56 -29.05 -1.48
C LEU A 86 -20.47 -29.53 -2.61
N ALA A 87 -20.39 -28.90 -3.79
CA ALA A 87 -21.16 -29.32 -4.97
C ALA A 87 -20.76 -30.75 -5.41
N VAL A 88 -19.46 -31.06 -5.34
CA VAL A 88 -18.98 -32.44 -5.61
C VAL A 88 -19.49 -33.42 -4.55
N LEU A 89 -19.49 -33.08 -3.26
CA LEU A 89 -20.03 -33.93 -2.19
C LEU A 89 -21.54 -34.18 -2.31
N ARG A 90 -22.28 -33.30 -2.96
CA ARG A 90 -23.72 -33.42 -3.23
C ARG A 90 -24.03 -34.09 -4.56
N ASP A 91 -23.03 -34.59 -5.25
CA ASP A 91 -23.16 -35.19 -6.59
C ASP A 91 -23.73 -34.20 -7.66
N GLU A 92 -23.71 -32.90 -7.39
CA GLU A 92 -24.13 -31.87 -8.34
C GLU A 92 -23.07 -31.63 -9.46
N ILE A 93 -21.81 -31.87 -9.11
CA ILE A 93 -20.65 -31.79 -10.00
C ILE A 93 -19.81 -33.05 -9.86
N LYS A 94 -19.40 -33.66 -10.98
CA LYS A 94 -18.53 -34.85 -10.96
C LYS A 94 -17.13 -34.50 -10.45
N VAL A 95 -16.55 -35.39 -9.64
CA VAL A 95 -15.18 -35.25 -9.11
C VAL A 95 -14.14 -34.96 -10.21
N ALA A 96 -14.29 -35.59 -11.37
CA ALA A 96 -13.40 -35.39 -12.52
C ALA A 96 -13.29 -33.91 -12.96
N HIS A 97 -14.34 -33.10 -12.77
CA HIS A 97 -14.30 -31.68 -13.11
C HIS A 97 -13.33 -30.86 -12.25
N LYS A 98 -12.91 -31.38 -11.09
CA LYS A 98 -11.88 -30.71 -10.26
C LYS A 98 -10.53 -30.61 -10.98
N GLU A 99 -10.23 -31.53 -11.89
CA GLU A 99 -9.01 -31.51 -12.68
C GLU A 99 -8.91 -30.27 -13.58
N LEU A 100 -10.06 -29.76 -14.06
CA LEU A 100 -10.11 -28.53 -14.86
C LEU A 100 -9.55 -27.29 -14.11
N TYR A 101 -9.67 -27.32 -12.80
CA TYR A 101 -9.18 -26.27 -11.89
C TYR A 101 -7.79 -26.59 -11.31
N GLY A 102 -7.21 -27.74 -11.64
CA GLY A 102 -5.97 -28.21 -11.03
C GLY A 102 -6.10 -28.56 -9.56
N LEU A 103 -7.34 -28.87 -9.09
CA LEU A 103 -7.62 -29.25 -7.71
C LEU A 103 -7.52 -30.76 -7.53
N PRO A 104 -7.05 -31.23 -6.36
CA PRO A 104 -7.03 -32.64 -6.04
C PRO A 104 -8.45 -33.19 -5.85
N ALA A 105 -8.60 -34.50 -5.97
CA ALA A 105 -9.87 -35.19 -5.69
C ALA A 105 -10.31 -35.02 -4.21
N SER A 106 -9.36 -34.81 -3.30
CA SER A 106 -9.64 -34.51 -1.88
C SER A 106 -10.33 -33.14 -1.72
N ASN A 107 -11.00 -32.92 -0.59
CA ASN A 107 -11.71 -31.68 -0.30
C ASN A 107 -10.83 -30.63 0.39
N THR A 108 -9.51 -30.69 0.18
CA THR A 108 -8.55 -29.75 0.75
C THR A 108 -8.53 -28.44 -0.04
N VAL A 109 -8.42 -27.33 0.68
CA VAL A 109 -8.16 -26.03 0.11
C VAL A 109 -6.64 -25.84 0.01
N PRO A 110 -6.10 -25.41 -1.14
CA PRO A 110 -4.66 -25.18 -1.29
C PRO A 110 -4.18 -24.02 -0.40
N ASP A 111 -2.86 -23.94 -0.23
CA ASP A 111 -2.25 -22.80 0.45
C ASP A 111 -2.42 -21.51 -0.36
N LEU A 112 -3.07 -20.51 0.24
CA LEU A 112 -3.37 -19.19 -0.34
C LEU A 112 -2.65 -18.07 0.41
N LEU A 113 -1.55 -18.34 1.12
CA LEU A 113 -0.87 -17.34 1.95
C LEU A 113 -0.12 -16.32 1.12
N SER A 114 0.57 -16.74 0.05
CA SER A 114 1.34 -15.85 -0.79
C SER A 114 0.48 -15.16 -1.87
N GLU A 115 0.87 -13.94 -2.25
CA GLU A 115 0.22 -13.21 -3.34
C GLU A 115 0.38 -13.94 -4.69
N ALA A 116 1.53 -14.56 -4.91
CA ALA A 116 1.78 -15.38 -6.10
C ALA A 116 0.80 -16.56 -6.18
N ALA A 117 0.56 -17.24 -5.07
CA ALA A 117 -0.42 -18.33 -5.00
C ALA A 117 -1.85 -17.82 -5.29
N LEU A 118 -2.22 -16.64 -4.79
CA LEU A 118 -3.54 -16.04 -5.06
C LEU A 118 -3.73 -15.75 -6.54
N VAL A 119 -2.72 -15.20 -7.20
CA VAL A 119 -2.77 -14.93 -8.66
C VAL A 119 -2.86 -16.22 -9.46
N GLU A 120 -2.06 -17.21 -9.12
CA GLU A 120 -2.05 -18.52 -9.79
C GLU A 120 -3.40 -19.24 -9.65
N TRP A 121 -3.92 -19.36 -8.43
CA TRP A 121 -5.20 -20.01 -8.17
C TRP A 121 -6.38 -19.23 -8.75
N GLY A 122 -6.34 -17.89 -8.74
CA GLY A 122 -7.34 -17.07 -9.42
C GLY A 122 -7.42 -17.35 -10.91
N LYS A 123 -6.28 -17.48 -11.59
CA LYS A 123 -6.22 -17.85 -13.01
C LYS A 123 -6.77 -19.26 -13.26
N LYS A 124 -6.31 -20.24 -12.48
CA LYS A 124 -6.79 -21.64 -12.59
C LYS A 124 -8.30 -21.75 -12.43
N ILE A 125 -8.89 -21.02 -11.49
CA ILE A 125 -10.34 -21.00 -11.27
C ILE A 125 -11.07 -20.41 -12.48
N ILE A 126 -10.61 -19.28 -13.01
CA ILE A 126 -11.24 -18.62 -14.17
C ILE A 126 -11.16 -19.54 -15.39
N GLU A 127 -9.99 -20.09 -15.68
CA GLU A 127 -9.76 -20.99 -16.81
C GLU A 127 -10.58 -22.30 -16.67
N GLY A 128 -10.58 -22.89 -15.49
CA GLY A 128 -11.36 -24.11 -15.20
C GLY A 128 -12.86 -23.89 -15.33
N GLU A 129 -13.38 -22.76 -14.87
CA GLU A 129 -14.81 -22.44 -15.00
C GLU A 129 -15.20 -22.16 -16.46
N GLN A 130 -14.35 -21.49 -17.21
CA GLN A 130 -14.56 -21.31 -18.66
C GLN A 130 -14.62 -22.65 -19.40
N GLN A 131 -13.72 -23.58 -19.09
CA GLN A 131 -13.72 -24.92 -19.70
C GLN A 131 -14.96 -25.72 -19.30
N ARG A 132 -15.35 -25.68 -18.04
CA ARG A 132 -16.53 -26.40 -17.53
C ARG A 132 -17.84 -25.91 -18.16
N THR A 133 -17.96 -24.60 -18.42
CA THR A 133 -19.20 -24.00 -18.93
C THR A 133 -19.30 -24.01 -20.45
N THR A 134 -18.20 -24.28 -21.16
CA THR A 134 -18.18 -24.41 -22.62
C THR A 134 -18.30 -25.84 -23.12
N GLN A 135 -18.25 -26.83 -22.24
CA GLN A 135 -18.54 -28.24 -22.52
C GLN A 135 -20.04 -28.54 -22.34
#